data_726266f12da31ecd31404f8dd90050bd
#
_entry.id   726266f12da31ecd31404f8dd90050bd
#
_cell.length_a   1.000
_cell.length_b   1.000
_cell.length_c   1.000
_cell.angle_alpha   90.00
_cell.angle_beta   90.00
_cell.angle_gamma   90.00
#
_symmetry.space_group_name_H-M   'P 1'
#
loop_
_entity.id
_entity.type
_entity.pdbx_description
1 polymer ?
#
loop_
_entity_poly.entity_id
_entity_poly.type
_entity_poly.pdbx_seq_one_letter_code
_entity_poly.pdbx_strand_id
1 'polypeptide(L)'
;FAPDFRLWGGGTMTAQNQRLVYFPMLKSGDFDMMKPQFDFYERMLDNAKLRTKVYWNHEGACFSEQIENFGLPNLAEYDWKPRHEGFPVGVDSNPWLEYTWDTALEFALMMFDAHLYNNEPIVPHLPFIESLLTFFDEHYSYLALRRGTNKLDGDGHLVLYPGSACETYKMATNATSTVAALKVITEKLLELPELDATQREHWSGFLKRIPPISYREVQGKKTISPAKMWERINNSEVPSLYPVYPWRIYGIGQPELQTAINTYLYDPE
;
A
#
# COMPACT_ATOMS: atom_id res chain seq x y z
N PHE A 1 29.46 18.81 -3.55
CA PHE A 1 28.16 18.31 -3.97
C PHE A 1 28.34 17.65 -5.35
N ALA A 2 28.26 16.33 -5.44
CA ALA A 2 28.28 15.64 -6.72
C ALA A 2 26.86 15.64 -7.30
N PRO A 3 26.59 16.29 -8.44
CA PRO A 3 25.23 16.38 -8.98
C PRO A 3 24.64 15.02 -9.37
N ASP A 4 25.50 14.03 -9.61
CA ASP A 4 25.08 12.67 -9.97
C ASP A 4 25.08 11.71 -8.78
N PHE A 5 25.33 12.19 -7.57
CA PHE A 5 25.31 11.36 -6.38
C PHE A 5 23.87 10.96 -6.05
N ARG A 6 23.63 9.67 -5.94
CA ARG A 6 22.33 9.10 -5.62
C ARG A 6 22.43 8.18 -4.41
N LEU A 7 21.52 8.36 -3.47
CA LEU A 7 21.37 7.46 -2.32
C LEU A 7 20.58 6.21 -2.73
N TRP A 8 20.60 5.22 -1.85
CA TRP A 8 19.83 3.98 -1.97
C TRP A 8 20.01 3.28 -3.32
N GLY A 9 21.26 3.10 -3.73
CA GLY A 9 21.58 2.41 -4.98
C GLY A 9 21.23 3.17 -6.25
N GLY A 10 20.80 4.42 -6.14
CA GLY A 10 20.39 5.24 -7.28
C GLY A 10 18.99 4.91 -7.79
N GLY A 11 18.13 4.31 -6.98
CA GLY A 11 16.72 4.06 -7.30
C GLY A 11 16.05 5.32 -7.84
N THR A 12 15.47 5.22 -9.02
CA THR A 12 14.98 6.38 -9.76
C THR A 12 13.68 6.89 -9.18
N MET A 13 12.76 5.98 -8.84
CA MET A 13 11.43 6.29 -8.34
C MET A 13 11.24 5.62 -6.98
N THR A 14 11.47 6.37 -5.91
CA THR A 14 11.23 5.92 -4.53
C THR A 14 9.89 6.46 -4.06
N ALA A 15 8.91 5.60 -3.81
CA ALA A 15 7.53 6.00 -3.55
C ALA A 15 7.39 6.88 -2.30
N GLN A 16 8.08 6.56 -1.22
CA GLN A 16 8.08 7.39 -0.01
C GLN A 16 8.56 8.83 -0.27
N ASN A 17 9.56 9.02 -1.11
CA ASN A 17 10.06 10.34 -1.46
C ASN A 17 9.12 11.07 -2.40
N GLN A 18 8.50 10.37 -3.34
CA GLN A 18 7.53 10.96 -4.27
C GLN A 18 6.33 11.54 -3.53
N ARG A 19 5.73 10.80 -2.59
CA ARG A 19 4.56 11.26 -1.85
C ARG A 19 4.78 12.60 -1.13
N LEU A 20 5.98 12.87 -0.64
CA LEU A 20 6.33 14.13 0.02
C LEU A 20 6.24 15.33 -0.93
N VAL A 21 6.43 15.10 -2.23
CA VAL A 21 6.34 16.13 -3.27
C VAL A 21 4.90 16.27 -3.77
N TYR A 22 4.21 15.17 -4.01
CA TYR A 22 2.94 15.17 -4.72
C TYR A 22 1.72 15.46 -3.82
N PHE A 23 1.68 15.00 -2.58
CA PHE A 23 0.57 15.34 -1.66
C PHE A 23 0.39 16.85 -1.46
N PRO A 24 1.44 17.67 -1.29
CA PRO A 24 1.29 19.13 -1.21
C PRO A 24 0.66 19.78 -2.45
N MET A 25 0.85 19.19 -3.64
CA MET A 25 0.29 19.72 -4.90
C MET A 25 -1.24 19.70 -4.92
N LEU A 26 -1.87 18.75 -4.22
CA LEU A 26 -3.33 18.73 -4.02
C LEU A 26 -3.81 19.98 -3.27
N LYS A 27 -3.00 20.48 -2.32
CA LYS A 27 -3.32 21.67 -1.53
C LYS A 27 -3.05 22.96 -2.28
N SER A 28 -1.95 23.01 -3.06
CA SER A 28 -1.59 24.20 -3.85
C SER A 28 -2.39 24.33 -5.13
N GLY A 29 -3.03 23.24 -5.61
CA GLY A 29 -3.79 23.23 -6.86
C GLY A 29 -2.93 22.97 -8.11
N ASP A 30 -1.70 22.47 -7.94
CA ASP A 30 -0.75 22.18 -9.01
C ASP A 30 -1.04 20.81 -9.67
N PHE A 31 -2.29 20.54 -10.03
CA PHE A 31 -2.75 19.25 -10.56
C PHE A 31 -2.04 18.84 -11.84
N ASP A 32 -1.75 19.79 -12.73
CA ASP A 32 -1.01 19.54 -13.97
C ASP A 32 0.39 18.96 -13.70
N MET A 33 0.99 19.32 -12.57
CA MET A 33 2.31 18.81 -12.17
C MET A 33 2.24 17.40 -11.55
N MET A 34 1.07 16.95 -11.16
CA MET A 34 0.86 15.58 -10.68
C MET A 34 0.72 14.58 -11.83
N LYS A 35 0.21 15.04 -12.97
CA LYS A 35 -0.07 14.18 -14.13
C LYS A 35 1.12 13.35 -14.61
N PRO A 36 2.37 13.85 -14.69
CA PRO A 36 3.50 13.04 -15.09
C PRO A 36 3.75 11.81 -14.21
N GLN A 37 3.46 11.87 -12.90
CA GLN A 37 3.54 10.72 -12.01
C GLN A 37 2.45 9.69 -12.33
N PHE A 38 1.20 10.13 -12.45
CA PHE A 38 0.08 9.24 -12.78
C PHE A 38 0.34 8.53 -14.11
N ASP A 39 0.64 9.30 -15.16
CA ASP A 39 0.97 8.79 -16.49
C ASP A 39 2.16 7.80 -16.47
N PHE A 40 3.14 8.00 -15.60
CA PHE A 40 4.27 7.09 -15.47
C PHE A 40 3.82 5.72 -14.93
N TYR A 41 3.13 5.68 -13.80
CA TYR A 41 2.69 4.41 -13.19
C TYR A 41 1.69 3.68 -14.09
N GLU A 42 0.80 4.40 -14.76
CA GLU A 42 -0.15 3.80 -15.71
C GLU A 42 0.52 3.19 -16.92
N ARG A 43 1.53 3.85 -17.51
CA ARG A 43 2.32 3.28 -18.60
C ARG A 43 3.11 2.04 -18.18
N MET A 44 3.45 1.93 -16.91
CA MET A 44 4.20 0.78 -16.37
C MET A 44 3.29 -0.35 -15.88
N LEU A 45 1.99 -0.17 -15.95
CA LEU A 45 1.00 -1.10 -15.41
C LEU A 45 1.13 -2.51 -16.02
N ASP A 46 1.34 -2.61 -17.32
CA ASP A 46 1.49 -3.91 -17.99
C ASP A 46 2.74 -4.66 -17.55
N ASN A 47 3.85 -3.94 -17.31
CA ASN A 47 5.07 -4.54 -16.75
C ASN A 47 4.83 -5.04 -15.31
N ALA A 48 4.11 -4.29 -14.50
CA ALA A 48 3.77 -4.70 -13.13
C ALA A 48 2.85 -5.93 -13.11
N LYS A 49 1.86 -5.99 -14.00
CA LYS A 49 0.99 -7.17 -14.20
C LYS A 49 1.78 -8.38 -14.66
N LEU A 50 2.68 -8.18 -15.63
CA LEU A 50 3.54 -9.28 -16.13
C LEU A 50 4.44 -9.81 -15.02
N ARG A 51 5.02 -8.94 -14.18
CA ARG A 51 5.81 -9.34 -13.02
C ARG A 51 4.98 -10.23 -12.09
N THR A 52 3.79 -9.82 -11.73
CA THR A 52 2.86 -10.59 -10.90
C THR A 52 2.56 -11.96 -11.51
N LYS A 53 2.28 -12.00 -12.80
CA LYS A 53 1.99 -13.23 -13.52
C LYS A 53 3.19 -14.19 -13.56
N VAL A 54 4.37 -13.66 -13.82
CA VAL A 54 5.61 -14.47 -13.93
C VAL A 54 6.01 -15.06 -12.57
N TYR A 55 5.96 -14.27 -11.49
CA TYR A 55 6.46 -14.72 -10.20
C TYR A 55 5.44 -15.49 -9.38
N TRP A 56 4.16 -15.19 -9.51
CA TRP A 56 3.12 -15.76 -8.65
C TRP A 56 1.93 -16.37 -9.39
N ASN A 57 1.89 -16.23 -10.71
CA ASN A 57 0.85 -16.81 -11.59
C ASN A 57 -0.59 -16.40 -11.22
N HIS A 58 -0.78 -15.16 -10.79
CA HIS A 58 -2.10 -14.56 -10.56
C HIS A 58 -2.21 -13.18 -11.22
N GLU A 59 -3.38 -12.57 -11.17
CA GLU A 59 -3.65 -11.27 -11.76
C GLU A 59 -3.31 -10.12 -10.78
N GLY A 60 -3.48 -8.88 -11.24
CA GLY A 60 -3.19 -7.67 -10.48
C GLY A 60 -1.80 -7.10 -10.73
N ALA A 61 -1.56 -5.92 -10.20
CA ALA A 61 -0.30 -5.20 -10.35
C ALA A 61 0.31 -4.86 -8.99
N CYS A 62 1.61 -5.05 -8.86
CA CYS A 62 2.37 -4.72 -7.68
C CYS A 62 3.59 -3.89 -8.06
N PHE A 63 3.78 -2.79 -7.36
CA PHE A 63 4.95 -1.93 -7.47
C PHE A 63 5.75 -2.00 -6.18
N SER A 64 7.07 -2.14 -6.31
CA SER A 64 7.97 -2.04 -5.17
C SER A 64 8.12 -0.59 -4.71
N GLU A 65 8.62 -0.39 -3.51
CA GLU A 65 8.95 0.93 -2.96
C GLU A 65 9.90 1.71 -3.88
N GLN A 66 10.93 1.03 -4.43
CA GLN A 66 11.87 1.60 -5.39
C GLN A 66 11.75 0.89 -6.73
N ILE A 67 11.51 1.67 -7.78
CA ILE A 67 11.37 1.17 -9.14
C ILE A 67 12.23 1.95 -10.13
N GLU A 68 12.59 1.28 -11.22
CA GLU A 68 13.27 1.85 -12.36
C GLU A 68 12.32 2.46 -13.39
N ASN A 69 12.87 3.07 -14.43
CA ASN A 69 12.13 3.75 -15.49
C ASN A 69 11.09 2.88 -16.22
N PHE A 70 11.21 1.58 -16.15
CA PHE A 70 10.28 0.61 -16.74
C PHE A 70 9.32 -0.03 -15.71
N GLY A 71 9.25 0.55 -14.50
CA GLY A 71 8.27 0.16 -13.47
C GLY A 71 8.59 -1.14 -12.71
N LEU A 72 9.77 -1.71 -12.93
CA LEU A 72 10.25 -2.89 -12.20
C LEU A 72 11.19 -2.46 -11.07
N PRO A 73 11.33 -3.28 -10.02
CA PRO A 73 12.24 -2.99 -8.92
C PRO A 73 13.65 -2.71 -9.40
N ASN A 74 14.30 -1.83 -8.70
CA ASN A 74 15.65 -1.44 -9.00
C ASN A 74 16.64 -2.56 -8.63
N LEU A 75 17.79 -2.62 -9.34
CA LEU A 75 18.79 -3.68 -9.13
C LEU A 75 19.36 -3.72 -7.72
N ALA A 76 19.47 -2.57 -7.05
CA ALA A 76 19.92 -2.52 -5.65
C ALA A 76 19.00 -3.29 -4.72
N GLU A 77 17.72 -3.38 -5.07
CA GLU A 77 16.72 -4.12 -4.31
C GLU A 77 16.65 -5.59 -4.70
N TYR A 78 17.02 -5.92 -5.93
CA TYR A 78 16.95 -7.29 -6.43
C TYR A 78 18.20 -8.10 -6.14
N ASP A 79 19.41 -7.57 -6.36
CA ASP A 79 20.58 -8.42 -6.52
C ASP A 79 21.95 -7.81 -6.13
N TRP A 80 21.98 -6.83 -5.27
CA TRP A 80 23.28 -6.38 -4.73
C TRP A 80 24.00 -7.47 -3.93
N LYS A 81 23.21 -8.36 -3.35
CA LYS A 81 23.72 -9.55 -2.69
C LYS A 81 22.96 -10.76 -3.21
N PRO A 82 23.60 -11.91 -3.29
CA PRO A 82 22.91 -13.15 -3.61
C PRO A 82 21.70 -13.34 -2.70
N ARG A 83 20.55 -13.70 -3.28
CA ARG A 83 19.37 -14.07 -2.50
C ARG A 83 19.72 -15.25 -1.60
N HIS A 84 19.22 -15.22 -0.38
CA HIS A 84 19.30 -16.39 0.49
C HIS A 84 18.54 -17.56 -0.11
N GLU A 85 19.05 -18.76 0.07
CA GLU A 85 18.36 -19.98 -0.36
C GLU A 85 16.95 -20.01 0.22
N GLY A 86 15.96 -20.30 -0.61
CA GLY A 86 14.54 -20.35 -0.21
C GLY A 86 13.84 -18.99 -0.09
N PHE A 87 14.53 -17.87 -0.30
CA PHE A 87 13.87 -16.56 -0.29
C PHE A 87 12.90 -16.44 -1.49
N PRO A 88 11.67 -15.95 -1.28
CA PRO A 88 10.65 -15.92 -2.33
C PRO A 88 11.08 -15.13 -3.56
N VAL A 89 10.96 -15.73 -4.74
CA VAL A 89 11.19 -15.04 -6.02
C VAL A 89 10.15 -13.94 -6.19
N GLY A 90 10.59 -12.79 -6.66
CA GLY A 90 9.73 -11.63 -6.87
C GLY A 90 9.52 -10.73 -5.65
N VAL A 91 9.92 -11.17 -4.47
CA VAL A 91 9.99 -10.31 -3.27
C VAL A 91 11.33 -9.59 -3.26
N ASP A 92 11.33 -8.31 -2.92
CA ASP A 92 12.54 -7.53 -2.79
C ASP A 92 13.42 -8.13 -1.69
N SER A 93 14.70 -8.34 -1.98
CA SER A 93 15.62 -8.99 -1.02
C SER A 93 16.19 -8.01 0.02
N ASN A 94 15.93 -6.73 -0.17
CA ASN A 94 16.27 -5.71 0.80
C ASN A 94 15.33 -5.80 2.01
N PRO A 95 15.85 -6.03 3.23
CA PRO A 95 15.02 -6.20 4.42
C PRO A 95 14.21 -4.95 4.81
N TRP A 96 14.52 -3.78 4.25
CA TRP A 96 13.74 -2.57 4.45
C TRP A 96 12.48 -2.55 3.57
N LEU A 97 12.56 -3.09 2.34
CA LEU A 97 11.55 -2.94 1.31
C LEU A 97 10.70 -4.20 1.11
N GLU A 98 11.13 -5.36 1.58
CA GLU A 98 10.39 -6.60 1.40
C GLU A 98 8.92 -6.46 1.87
N TYR A 99 7.99 -6.95 1.05
CA TYR A 99 6.55 -6.91 1.29
C TYR A 99 5.93 -5.49 1.43
N THR A 100 6.66 -4.43 1.11
CA THR A 100 6.13 -3.06 1.09
C THR A 100 5.50 -2.78 -0.27
N TRP A 101 4.25 -3.17 -0.45
CA TRP A 101 3.52 -3.08 -1.73
C TRP A 101 2.37 -2.08 -1.71
N ASP A 102 2.06 -1.50 -0.56
CA ASP A 102 0.92 -0.62 -0.36
C ASP A 102 1.19 0.85 -0.74
N THR A 103 2.43 1.22 -1.01
CA THR A 103 2.80 2.59 -1.37
C THR A 103 2.12 3.11 -2.64
N ALA A 104 1.92 2.24 -3.65
CA ALA A 104 1.20 2.61 -4.86
C ALA A 104 -0.29 2.93 -4.62
N LEU A 105 -0.88 2.45 -3.53
CA LEU A 105 -2.24 2.82 -3.12
C LEU A 105 -2.34 4.29 -2.68
N GLU A 106 -1.25 4.90 -2.21
CA GLU A 106 -1.21 6.34 -1.95
C GLU A 106 -1.32 7.17 -3.24
N PHE A 107 -0.78 6.66 -4.35
CA PHE A 107 -0.95 7.30 -5.67
C PHE A 107 -2.38 7.15 -6.18
N ALA A 108 -3.01 5.99 -5.95
CA ALA A 108 -4.44 5.83 -6.21
C ALA A 108 -5.29 6.81 -5.38
N LEU A 109 -4.91 7.06 -4.10
CA LEU A 109 -5.56 8.08 -3.29
C LEU A 109 -5.41 9.49 -3.89
N MET A 110 -4.21 9.83 -4.40
CA MET A 110 -3.97 11.11 -5.05
C MET A 110 -4.82 11.28 -6.32
N MET A 111 -5.04 10.21 -7.09
CA MET A 111 -5.93 10.23 -8.26
C MET A 111 -7.38 10.51 -7.86
N PHE A 112 -7.89 9.86 -6.81
CA PHE A 112 -9.20 10.16 -6.23
C PHE A 112 -9.30 11.58 -5.69
N ASP A 113 -8.27 12.06 -5.02
CA ASP A 113 -8.26 13.42 -4.47
C ASP A 113 -8.17 14.47 -5.58
N ALA A 114 -7.43 14.24 -6.66
CA ALA A 114 -7.41 15.11 -7.84
C ALA A 114 -8.78 15.14 -8.52
N HIS A 115 -9.46 14.00 -8.64
CA HIS A 115 -10.84 13.93 -9.10
C HIS A 115 -11.78 14.77 -8.21
N LEU A 116 -11.70 14.60 -6.90
CA LEU A 116 -12.57 15.28 -5.94
C LEU A 116 -12.34 16.81 -5.91
N TYR A 117 -11.08 17.25 -5.98
CA TYR A 117 -10.73 18.66 -5.78
C TYR A 117 -10.69 19.48 -7.07
N ASN A 118 -10.41 18.84 -8.21
CA ASN A 118 -10.26 19.52 -9.51
C ASN A 118 -11.15 18.94 -10.61
N ASN A 119 -12.07 18.03 -10.31
CA ASN A 119 -12.88 17.31 -11.28
C ASN A 119 -12.05 16.61 -12.39
N GLU A 120 -10.83 16.17 -12.08
CA GLU A 120 -10.03 15.36 -13.00
C GLU A 120 -10.79 14.07 -13.34
N PRO A 121 -10.78 13.60 -14.60
CA PRO A 121 -11.47 12.38 -14.96
C PRO A 121 -10.88 11.17 -14.22
N ILE A 122 -11.69 10.44 -13.43
CA ILE A 122 -11.23 9.25 -12.69
C ILE A 122 -11.21 7.98 -13.55
N VAL A 123 -12.08 7.90 -14.57
CA VAL A 123 -12.23 6.69 -15.39
C VAL A 123 -10.93 6.19 -16.03
N PRO A 124 -10.04 7.06 -16.56
CA PRO A 124 -8.75 6.61 -17.09
C PRO A 124 -7.86 5.92 -16.06
N HIS A 125 -8.01 6.23 -14.76
CA HIS A 125 -7.21 5.70 -13.68
C HIS A 125 -7.75 4.37 -13.11
N LEU A 126 -9.00 3.98 -13.43
CA LEU A 126 -9.61 2.78 -12.90
C LEU A 126 -8.81 1.49 -13.19
N PRO A 127 -8.25 1.28 -14.40
CA PRO A 127 -7.43 0.08 -14.66
C PRO A 127 -6.22 -0.05 -13.72
N PHE A 128 -5.60 1.07 -13.34
CA PHE A 128 -4.51 1.09 -12.38
C PHE A 128 -5.01 0.75 -10.97
N ILE A 129 -6.03 1.47 -10.49
CA ILE A 129 -6.62 1.30 -9.16
C ILE A 129 -7.12 -0.12 -8.94
N GLU A 130 -7.93 -0.65 -9.87
CA GLU A 130 -8.48 -2.00 -9.78
C GLU A 130 -7.38 -3.07 -9.84
N SER A 131 -6.32 -2.85 -10.63
CA SER A 131 -5.20 -3.80 -10.69
C SER A 131 -4.41 -3.87 -9.38
N LEU A 132 -4.25 -2.76 -8.67
CA LEU A 132 -3.62 -2.76 -7.34
C LEU A 132 -4.48 -3.55 -6.34
N LEU A 133 -5.79 -3.30 -6.29
CA LEU A 133 -6.69 -4.02 -5.38
C LEU A 133 -6.74 -5.52 -5.70
N THR A 134 -6.80 -5.88 -6.99
CA THR A 134 -6.77 -7.27 -7.46
C THR A 134 -5.49 -7.97 -7.00
N PHE A 135 -4.34 -7.30 -7.05
CA PHE A 135 -3.09 -7.87 -6.53
C PHE A 135 -3.24 -8.30 -5.07
N PHE A 136 -3.75 -7.44 -4.20
CA PHE A 136 -3.86 -7.77 -2.78
C PHE A 136 -4.84 -8.92 -2.52
N ASP A 137 -5.99 -8.95 -3.19
CA ASP A 137 -6.97 -10.03 -3.05
C ASP A 137 -6.40 -11.39 -3.49
N GLU A 138 -5.80 -11.43 -4.67
CA GLU A 138 -5.27 -12.67 -5.22
C GLU A 138 -3.97 -13.11 -4.57
N HIS A 139 -3.07 -12.17 -4.28
CA HIS A 139 -1.76 -12.48 -3.74
C HIS A 139 -1.83 -13.09 -2.34
N TYR A 140 -2.63 -12.51 -1.45
CA TYR A 140 -2.77 -13.06 -0.10
C TYR A 140 -3.59 -14.37 -0.08
N SER A 141 -4.52 -14.53 -1.02
CA SER A 141 -5.15 -15.83 -1.28
C SER A 141 -4.14 -16.88 -1.75
N TYR A 142 -3.25 -16.52 -2.68
CA TYR A 142 -2.16 -17.38 -3.15
C TYR A 142 -1.18 -17.75 -2.03
N LEU A 143 -0.74 -16.79 -1.23
CA LEU A 143 0.17 -17.03 -0.12
C LEU A 143 -0.45 -17.93 0.95
N ALA A 144 -1.74 -17.78 1.26
CA ALA A 144 -2.45 -18.64 2.19
C ALA A 144 -2.44 -20.10 1.72
N LEU A 145 -2.77 -20.33 0.44
CA LEU A 145 -2.75 -21.66 -0.16
C LEU A 145 -1.34 -22.28 -0.14
N ARG A 146 -0.31 -21.50 -0.42
CA ARG A 146 1.08 -21.97 -0.34
C ARG A 146 1.52 -22.37 1.06
N ARG A 147 0.97 -21.74 2.08
CA ARG A 147 1.18 -22.14 3.49
C ARG A 147 0.34 -23.33 3.91
N GLY A 148 -0.56 -23.82 3.06
CA GLY A 148 -1.50 -24.88 3.41
C GLY A 148 -2.61 -24.42 4.38
N THR A 149 -2.95 -23.14 4.36
CA THR A 149 -4.00 -22.56 5.19
C THR A 149 -5.24 -22.19 4.36
N ASN A 150 -6.37 -21.92 5.02
CA ASN A 150 -7.53 -21.36 4.35
C ASN A 150 -7.21 -19.97 3.81
N LYS A 151 -7.89 -19.58 2.72
CA LYS A 151 -7.77 -18.24 2.13
C LYS A 151 -8.23 -17.13 3.08
N LEU A 152 -9.26 -17.43 3.87
CA LEU A 152 -9.84 -16.51 4.83
C LEU A 152 -9.69 -17.06 6.24
N ASP A 153 -9.63 -16.19 7.22
CA ASP A 153 -9.66 -16.55 8.64
C ASP A 153 -11.07 -16.98 9.10
N GLY A 154 -11.21 -17.25 10.40
CA GLY A 154 -12.49 -17.69 10.98
C GLY A 154 -13.62 -16.67 10.91
N ASP A 155 -13.29 -15.40 10.71
CA ASP A 155 -14.23 -14.28 10.60
C ASP A 155 -14.51 -13.89 9.14
N GLY A 156 -13.91 -14.58 8.19
CA GLY A 156 -14.10 -14.35 6.75
C GLY A 156 -13.20 -13.27 6.15
N HIS A 157 -12.11 -12.89 6.84
CA HIS A 157 -11.17 -11.90 6.35
C HIS A 157 -9.92 -12.54 5.74
N LEU A 158 -9.31 -11.83 4.79
CA LEU A 158 -7.97 -12.14 4.31
C LEU A 158 -6.95 -12.05 5.45
N VAL A 159 -5.94 -12.90 5.39
CA VAL A 159 -4.78 -12.82 6.27
C VAL A 159 -3.61 -12.23 5.49
N LEU A 160 -3.36 -10.94 5.67
CA LEU A 160 -2.30 -10.22 4.98
C LEU A 160 -0.94 -10.55 5.63
N TYR A 161 -0.39 -11.75 5.32
CA TYR A 161 0.88 -12.25 5.82
C TYR A 161 1.63 -13.07 4.75
N PRO A 162 2.96 -12.91 4.61
CA PRO A 162 3.77 -11.87 5.24
C PRO A 162 3.47 -10.49 4.65
N GLY A 163 3.59 -9.48 5.47
CA GLY A 163 3.38 -8.09 5.11
C GLY A 163 4.41 -7.17 5.75
N SER A 164 4.29 -5.89 5.45
CA SER A 164 5.14 -4.84 6.00
C SER A 164 4.27 -3.65 6.41
N ALA A 165 4.42 -3.19 7.66
CA ALA A 165 3.86 -1.91 8.04
C ALA A 165 4.94 -0.85 7.83
N CYS A 166 4.88 -0.18 6.68
CA CYS A 166 5.95 0.65 6.14
C CYS A 166 7.28 -0.12 6.09
N GLU A 167 8.42 0.55 6.20
CA GLU A 167 9.72 -0.11 6.34
C GLU A 167 9.98 -0.64 7.76
N THR A 168 9.10 -0.34 8.70
CA THR A 168 9.36 -0.50 10.14
C THR A 168 9.03 -1.90 10.64
N TYR A 169 7.80 -2.34 10.52
CA TYR A 169 7.35 -3.62 11.08
C TYR A 169 7.31 -4.70 10.02
N LYS A 170 8.25 -5.64 10.09
CA LYS A 170 8.45 -6.68 9.08
C LYS A 170 7.88 -8.03 9.49
N MET A 171 7.58 -8.84 8.49
CA MET A 171 6.83 -10.10 8.66
C MET A 171 5.55 -9.82 9.45
N ALA A 172 4.89 -8.74 9.09
CA ALA A 172 3.68 -8.28 9.75
C ALA A 172 2.45 -9.06 9.25
N THR A 173 1.53 -9.32 10.17
CA THR A 173 0.19 -9.81 9.85
C THR A 173 -0.79 -8.65 9.95
N ASN A 174 -1.54 -8.39 8.88
CA ASN A 174 -2.53 -7.33 8.80
C ASN A 174 -1.93 -5.97 9.19
N ALA A 175 -0.89 -5.57 8.45
CA ALA A 175 -0.24 -4.28 8.61
C ALA A 175 -1.26 -3.14 8.49
N THR A 176 -1.27 -2.23 9.46
CA THR A 176 -2.30 -1.18 9.57
C THR A 176 -2.23 -0.18 8.43
N SER A 177 -1.04 0.14 7.91
CA SER A 177 -0.88 0.95 6.70
C SER A 177 -1.60 0.33 5.51
N THR A 178 -1.37 -0.96 5.27
CA THR A 178 -1.98 -1.72 4.17
C THR A 178 -3.50 -1.89 4.35
N VAL A 179 -3.94 -2.27 5.55
CA VAL A 179 -5.38 -2.43 5.85
C VAL A 179 -6.14 -1.12 5.63
N ALA A 180 -5.61 -0.01 6.13
CA ALA A 180 -6.21 1.31 5.96
C ALA A 180 -6.27 1.72 4.48
N ALA A 181 -5.19 1.47 3.73
CA ALA A 181 -5.11 1.73 2.31
C ALA A 181 -6.18 0.98 1.53
N LEU A 182 -6.24 -0.34 1.69
CA LEU A 182 -7.19 -1.20 0.99
C LEU A 182 -8.64 -0.79 1.30
N LYS A 183 -8.94 -0.53 2.57
CA LYS A 183 -10.27 -0.09 2.97
C LYS A 183 -10.65 1.21 2.27
N VAL A 184 -9.86 2.25 2.42
CA VAL A 184 -10.19 3.59 1.89
C VAL A 184 -10.28 3.60 0.37
N ILE A 185 -9.33 2.96 -0.33
CA ILE A 185 -9.35 2.91 -1.79
C ILE A 185 -10.56 2.13 -2.30
N THR A 186 -10.92 1.01 -1.66
CA THR A 186 -12.10 0.23 -2.06
C THR A 186 -13.40 0.99 -1.77
N GLU A 187 -13.51 1.68 -0.65
CA GLU A 187 -14.66 2.52 -0.33
C GLU A 187 -14.83 3.64 -1.36
N LYS A 188 -13.74 4.39 -1.68
CA LYS A 188 -13.77 5.44 -2.70
C LYS A 188 -14.14 4.91 -4.09
N LEU A 189 -13.64 3.74 -4.46
CA LEU A 189 -14.00 3.08 -5.71
C LEU A 189 -15.49 2.78 -5.76
N LEU A 190 -16.07 2.25 -4.67
CA LEU A 190 -17.49 1.93 -4.58
C LEU A 190 -18.43 3.17 -4.58
N GLU A 191 -17.91 4.35 -4.25
CA GLU A 191 -18.66 5.61 -4.32
C GLU A 191 -18.83 6.11 -5.76
N LEU A 192 -18.02 5.64 -6.70
CA LEU A 192 -18.05 6.09 -8.08
C LEU A 192 -19.34 5.64 -8.80
N PRO A 193 -20.05 6.54 -9.49
CA PRO A 193 -21.22 6.17 -10.28
C PRO A 193 -20.87 5.36 -11.54
N GLU A 194 -19.64 5.39 -12.00
CA GLU A 194 -19.13 4.73 -13.20
C GLU A 194 -19.06 3.21 -13.07
N LEU A 195 -19.02 2.64 -11.85
CA LEU A 195 -18.98 1.20 -11.66
C LEU A 195 -20.31 0.55 -12.07
N ASP A 196 -20.20 -0.50 -12.89
CA ASP A 196 -21.34 -1.36 -13.17
C ASP A 196 -21.72 -2.27 -11.98
N ALA A 197 -22.82 -2.99 -12.11
CA ALA A 197 -23.34 -3.83 -11.04
C ALA A 197 -22.37 -4.98 -10.68
N THR A 198 -21.70 -5.57 -11.65
CA THR A 198 -20.75 -6.69 -11.46
C THR A 198 -19.49 -6.20 -10.74
N GLN A 199 -18.92 -5.07 -11.18
CA GLN A 199 -17.78 -4.46 -10.50
C GLN A 199 -18.14 -4.08 -9.05
N ARG A 200 -19.32 -3.51 -8.85
CA ARG A 200 -19.81 -3.11 -7.52
C ARG A 200 -20.00 -4.30 -6.60
N GLU A 201 -20.54 -5.41 -7.09
CA GLU A 201 -20.65 -6.66 -6.32
C GLU A 201 -19.27 -7.22 -5.96
N HIS A 202 -18.34 -7.27 -6.92
CA HIS A 202 -16.98 -7.76 -6.75
C HIS A 202 -16.23 -6.95 -5.66
N TRP A 203 -16.21 -5.63 -5.77
CA TRP A 203 -15.49 -4.77 -4.83
C TRP A 203 -16.18 -4.69 -3.46
N SER A 204 -17.50 -4.78 -3.40
CA SER A 204 -18.22 -4.93 -2.12
C SER A 204 -17.89 -6.25 -1.43
N GLY A 205 -17.70 -7.32 -2.19
CA GLY A 205 -17.21 -8.60 -1.70
C GLY A 205 -15.77 -8.51 -1.18
N PHE A 206 -14.91 -7.80 -1.90
CA PHE A 206 -13.52 -7.57 -1.46
C PHE A 206 -13.47 -6.75 -0.17
N LEU A 207 -14.21 -5.64 -0.10
CA LEU A 207 -14.27 -4.78 1.09
C LEU A 207 -14.62 -5.58 2.36
N LYS A 208 -15.54 -6.53 2.26
CA LYS A 208 -15.93 -7.40 3.38
C LYS A 208 -14.82 -8.36 3.82
N ARG A 209 -13.87 -8.68 2.94
CA ARG A 209 -12.74 -9.56 3.25
C ARG A 209 -11.52 -8.82 3.78
N ILE A 210 -11.49 -7.49 3.70
CA ILE A 210 -10.40 -6.69 4.28
C ILE A 210 -10.44 -6.83 5.80
N PRO A 211 -9.34 -7.23 6.46
CA PRO A 211 -9.32 -7.37 7.91
C PRO A 211 -9.52 -6.02 8.62
N PRO A 212 -10.02 -6.01 9.85
CA PRO A 212 -10.15 -4.79 10.64
C PRO A 212 -8.78 -4.24 11.05
N ILE A 213 -8.72 -2.91 11.26
CA ILE A 213 -7.57 -2.26 11.90
C ILE A 213 -7.40 -2.85 13.30
N SER A 214 -6.16 -3.17 13.65
CA SER A 214 -5.82 -3.72 14.96
C SER A 214 -5.57 -2.62 15.97
N TYR A 215 -5.87 -2.90 17.24
CA TYR A 215 -5.64 -2.00 18.36
C TYR A 215 -4.80 -2.68 19.42
N ARG A 216 -4.09 -1.88 20.22
CA ARG A 216 -3.38 -2.31 21.42
C ARG A 216 -3.66 -1.37 22.58
N GLU A 217 -3.37 -1.80 23.78
CA GLU A 217 -3.40 -0.96 24.95
C GLU A 217 -1.98 -0.53 25.35
N VAL A 218 -1.77 0.76 25.46
CA VAL A 218 -0.50 1.36 25.91
C VAL A 218 -0.82 2.28 27.08
N GLN A 219 -0.21 2.02 28.22
CA GLN A 219 -0.44 2.79 29.47
C GLN A 219 -1.93 2.95 29.82
N GLY A 220 -2.72 1.90 29.65
CA GLY A 220 -4.17 1.92 29.91
C GLY A 220 -4.99 2.70 28.88
N LYS A 221 -4.42 3.06 27.73
CA LYS A 221 -5.09 3.77 26.65
C LYS A 221 -5.19 2.88 25.40
N LYS A 222 -6.39 2.87 24.78
CA LYS A 222 -6.58 2.26 23.47
C LYS A 222 -5.80 3.06 22.44
N THR A 223 -4.89 2.40 21.71
CA THR A 223 -4.10 2.96 20.61
C THR A 223 -4.26 2.10 19.36
N ILE A 224 -3.96 2.65 18.19
CA ILE A 224 -3.89 1.91 16.94
C ILE A 224 -2.59 1.09 16.96
N SER A 225 -2.69 -0.21 16.68
CA SER A 225 -1.51 -1.06 16.55
C SER A 225 -0.91 -0.93 15.14
N PRO A 226 0.42 -0.98 14.96
CA PRO A 226 1.05 -0.95 13.64
C PRO A 226 0.67 -2.15 12.76
N ALA A 227 0.35 -3.28 13.39
CA ALA A 227 -0.14 -4.50 12.76
C ALA A 227 -0.84 -5.38 13.81
N LYS A 228 -1.47 -6.48 13.39
CA LYS A 228 -1.97 -7.50 14.32
C LYS A 228 -0.84 -8.22 15.04
N MET A 229 0.23 -8.55 14.32
CA MET A 229 1.47 -9.15 14.81
C MET A 229 2.63 -8.80 13.88
N TRP A 230 3.86 -8.89 14.36
CA TRP A 230 5.09 -8.70 13.58
C TRP A 230 6.26 -9.48 14.21
N GLU A 231 7.31 -9.73 13.42
CA GLU A 231 8.47 -10.49 13.89
C GLU A 231 9.67 -9.61 14.24
N ARG A 232 9.84 -8.49 13.50
CA ARG A 232 10.97 -7.58 13.71
C ARG A 232 10.63 -6.14 13.41
N ILE A 233 11.44 -5.24 13.98
CA ILE A 233 11.36 -3.79 13.76
C ILE A 233 12.66 -3.36 13.10
N ASN A 234 12.55 -2.74 11.92
CA ASN A 234 13.72 -2.37 11.11
C ASN A 234 13.98 -0.85 11.06
N ASN A 235 12.94 -0.03 11.24
CA ASN A 235 13.00 1.42 11.08
C ASN A 235 12.28 2.14 12.22
N SER A 236 12.07 3.44 12.09
CA SER A 236 11.42 4.32 13.08
C SER A 236 10.21 5.06 12.52
N GLU A 237 9.65 4.66 11.38
CA GLU A 237 8.36 5.17 10.90
C GLU A 237 7.23 4.75 11.83
N VAL A 238 6.17 5.54 11.86
CA VAL A 238 5.00 5.34 12.74
C VAL A 238 3.77 4.90 11.93
N PRO A 239 3.70 3.66 11.44
CA PRO A 239 2.58 3.18 10.63
C PRO A 239 1.25 3.16 11.36
N SER A 240 1.24 3.18 12.69
CA SER A 240 0.04 3.34 13.52
C SER A 240 -0.71 4.65 13.24
N LEU A 241 -0.03 5.68 12.70
CA LEU A 241 -0.64 6.96 12.35
C LEU A 241 -1.08 7.08 10.89
N TYR A 242 -0.82 6.08 10.06
CA TYR A 242 -1.29 6.09 8.65
C TYR A 242 -2.82 6.14 8.52
N PRO A 243 -3.62 5.52 9.40
CA PRO A 243 -5.07 5.72 9.39
C PRO A 243 -5.52 7.15 9.65
N VAL A 244 -4.65 8.01 10.26
CA VAL A 244 -4.88 9.44 10.41
C VAL A 244 -4.46 10.18 9.14
N TYR A 245 -3.24 9.93 8.67
CA TYR A 245 -2.71 10.47 7.42
C TYR A 245 -1.80 9.44 6.74
N PRO A 246 -2.00 9.15 5.43
CA PRO A 246 -2.87 9.86 4.49
C PRO A 246 -4.32 9.37 4.44
N TRP A 247 -4.69 8.28 5.15
CA TRP A 247 -5.95 7.57 4.91
C TRP A 247 -7.20 8.24 5.52
N ARG A 248 -7.07 9.18 6.45
CA ARG A 248 -8.16 10.01 6.99
C ARG A 248 -9.34 9.21 7.58
N ILE A 249 -9.07 8.01 8.09
CA ILE A 249 -10.06 7.20 8.81
C ILE A 249 -10.36 7.83 10.17
N TYR A 250 -9.33 8.40 10.80
CA TYR A 250 -9.41 9.12 12.06
C TYR A 250 -9.06 10.58 11.85
N GLY A 251 -9.87 11.48 12.41
CA GLY A 251 -9.66 12.92 12.28
C GLY A 251 -10.75 13.71 12.98
N ILE A 252 -10.66 15.03 12.92
CA ILE A 252 -11.70 15.94 13.47
C ILE A 252 -13.01 15.64 12.74
N GLY A 253 -14.07 15.37 13.52
CA GLY A 253 -15.38 15.01 12.98
C GLY A 253 -15.57 13.55 12.63
N GLN A 254 -14.50 12.73 12.70
CA GLN A 254 -14.57 11.29 12.49
C GLN A 254 -14.74 10.52 13.82
N PRO A 255 -15.35 9.32 13.79
CA PRO A 255 -15.41 8.46 14.97
C PRO A 255 -14.03 8.12 15.52
N GLU A 256 -13.97 7.79 16.81
CA GLU A 256 -12.76 7.26 17.45
C GLU A 256 -11.53 8.21 17.42
N LEU A 257 -11.72 9.53 17.26
CA LEU A 257 -10.65 10.52 17.27
C LEU A 257 -9.75 10.37 18.52
N GLN A 258 -10.33 10.03 19.69
CA GLN A 258 -9.55 9.85 20.90
C GLN A 258 -8.53 8.69 20.79
N THR A 259 -8.84 7.64 20.04
CA THR A 259 -7.89 6.55 19.77
C THR A 259 -6.68 7.03 18.96
N ALA A 260 -6.90 7.88 17.96
CA ALA A 260 -5.80 8.50 17.20
C ALA A 260 -4.95 9.44 18.07
N ILE A 261 -5.59 10.26 18.91
CA ILE A 261 -4.88 11.13 19.87
C ILE A 261 -4.05 10.31 20.85
N ASN A 262 -4.61 9.22 21.38
CA ASN A 262 -3.89 8.32 22.27
C ASN A 262 -2.68 7.68 21.54
N THR A 263 -2.84 7.27 20.29
CA THR A 263 -1.76 6.73 19.49
C THR A 263 -0.63 7.72 19.36
N TYR A 264 -0.91 8.96 19.00
CA TYR A 264 0.10 10.01 18.89
C TYR A 264 0.82 10.31 20.21
N LEU A 265 0.10 10.30 21.34
CA LEU A 265 0.65 10.70 22.64
C LEU A 265 1.35 9.57 23.40
N TYR A 266 0.94 8.33 23.21
CA TYR A 266 1.34 7.21 24.07
C TYR A 266 2.00 6.06 23.33
N ASP A 267 1.94 6.04 21.99
CA ASP A 267 2.68 5.04 21.23
C ASP A 267 4.18 5.25 21.44
N PRO A 268 4.94 4.23 21.85
CA PRO A 268 6.35 4.37 22.19
C PRO A 268 7.29 4.52 20.97
N GLU A 269 6.75 4.66 19.77
CA GLU A 269 7.50 4.75 18.50
C GLU A 269 7.80 6.17 18.08
#